data_fe5edb7fb49971871f44e8fc6d66517b
#
_entry.id   fe5edb7fb49971871f44e8fc6d66517b
#
_cell.length_a   1.000
_cell.length_b   1.000
_cell.length_c   1.000
_cell.angle_alpha   90.00
_cell.angle_beta   90.00
_cell.angle_gamma   90.00
#
_symmetry.space_group_name_H-M   'P 1'
#
loop_
_entity.id
_entity.type
_entity.pdbx_description
1 polymer ?
#
loop_
_entity_poly.entity_id
_entity_poly.type
_entity_poly.pdbx_seq_one_letter_code
_entity_poly.pdbx_strand_id
1 'polypeptide(L)'
;VEMSKVLGQPVVVVNKAGAGGTMGATEVANAAKDGHTMGMLPVGPMTTQPNLRTLPYGPDSFDYVCLVYSNPQLLLVRADAPYKTYGELVAHAKQNPGKLNYGSSGIGSVPHLAVVALAKAANIDVFHVPHKGEADALASILGGHITMFVSHPTFMTAHADKIRALFVLAPNRLP
;
A
#
# COMPACT_ATOMS: atom_id res chain seq x y z
N VAL A 1 17.84 11.35 -9.30
CA VAL A 1 19.14 12.04 -9.32
C VAL A 1 20.24 11.15 -9.85
N GLU A 2 20.42 9.89 -9.38
CA GLU A 2 21.44 8.97 -9.92
C GLU A 2 21.16 8.61 -11.39
N MET A 3 19.91 8.32 -11.75
CA MET A 3 19.55 8.07 -13.15
C MET A 3 19.93 9.23 -14.07
N SER A 4 19.75 10.48 -13.63
CA SER A 4 20.14 11.65 -14.44
C SER A 4 21.64 11.67 -14.75
N LYS A 5 22.49 11.21 -13.81
CA LYS A 5 23.94 11.12 -14.03
C LYS A 5 24.29 10.04 -15.06
N VAL A 6 23.63 8.88 -14.96
CA VAL A 6 23.90 7.75 -15.86
C VAL A 6 23.39 8.04 -17.27
N LEU A 7 22.22 8.65 -17.39
CA LEU A 7 21.59 8.94 -18.68
C LEU A 7 22.12 10.23 -19.33
N GLY A 8 22.90 11.05 -18.62
CA GLY A 8 23.41 12.33 -19.12
C GLY A 8 22.33 13.38 -19.37
N GLN A 9 21.10 13.15 -18.88
CA GLN A 9 19.94 14.02 -19.06
C GLN A 9 19.13 14.15 -17.77
N PRO A 10 18.42 15.27 -17.55
CA PRO A 10 17.56 15.45 -16.41
C PRO A 10 16.43 14.41 -16.39
N VAL A 11 16.24 13.75 -15.24
CA VAL A 11 15.07 12.90 -14.96
C VAL A 11 14.15 13.62 -13.99
N VAL A 12 12.94 13.95 -14.44
CA VAL A 12 11.93 14.64 -13.64
C VAL A 12 10.98 13.60 -13.05
N VAL A 13 10.89 13.56 -11.72
CA VAL A 13 9.95 12.67 -11.01
C VAL A 13 8.60 13.34 -10.89
N VAL A 14 7.55 12.67 -11.40
CA VAL A 14 6.16 13.13 -11.30
C VAL A 14 5.35 12.11 -10.52
N ASN A 15 4.75 12.50 -9.40
CA ASN A 15 3.92 11.64 -8.58
C ASN A 15 2.46 11.71 -9.03
N LYS A 16 1.90 10.57 -9.44
CA LYS A 16 0.49 10.41 -9.87
C LYS A 16 -0.22 9.41 -8.96
N ALA A 17 -0.64 9.89 -7.79
CA ALA A 17 -1.40 9.08 -6.84
C ALA A 17 -2.87 8.98 -7.23
N GLY A 18 -3.54 7.91 -6.79
CA GLY A 18 -4.99 7.75 -6.89
C GLY A 18 -5.43 6.42 -7.50
N ALA A 19 -6.69 6.07 -7.21
CA ALA A 19 -7.38 4.89 -7.73
C ALA A 19 -6.60 3.58 -7.56
N GLY A 20 -5.90 3.40 -6.41
CA GLY A 20 -5.06 2.22 -6.15
C GLY A 20 -3.84 2.13 -7.05
N GLY A 21 -3.32 3.27 -7.56
CA GLY A 21 -2.15 3.37 -8.44
C GLY A 21 -2.46 3.31 -9.94
N THR A 22 -3.73 3.08 -10.33
CA THR A 22 -4.07 2.96 -11.76
C THR A 22 -3.99 4.28 -12.52
N MET A 23 -4.04 5.44 -11.85
CA MET A 23 -3.86 6.74 -12.52
C MET A 23 -2.45 6.87 -13.11
N GLY A 24 -1.41 6.58 -12.32
CA GLY A 24 -0.04 6.58 -12.80
C GLY A 24 0.21 5.54 -13.89
N ALA A 25 -0.34 4.32 -13.71
CA ALA A 25 -0.24 3.26 -14.71
C ALA A 25 -0.89 3.65 -16.05
N THR A 26 -2.07 4.26 -16.02
CA THR A 26 -2.75 4.77 -17.22
C THR A 26 -1.91 5.82 -17.94
N GLU A 27 -1.29 6.74 -17.20
CA GLU A 27 -0.47 7.78 -17.81
C GLU A 27 0.75 7.18 -18.52
N VAL A 28 1.43 6.22 -17.90
CA VAL A 28 2.55 5.52 -18.53
C VAL A 28 2.11 4.73 -19.75
N ALA A 29 0.99 4.00 -19.67
CA ALA A 29 0.47 3.22 -20.78
C ALA A 29 0.08 4.07 -22.02
N ASN A 30 -0.36 5.30 -21.79
CA ASN A 30 -0.74 6.24 -22.84
C ASN A 30 0.41 7.15 -23.32
N ALA A 31 1.57 7.08 -22.69
CA ALA A 31 2.74 7.85 -23.09
C ALA A 31 3.31 7.39 -24.45
N ALA A 32 4.09 8.25 -25.10
CA ALA A 32 4.82 7.88 -26.30
C ALA A 32 5.79 6.73 -25.99
N LYS A 33 5.86 5.74 -26.90
CA LYS A 33 6.72 4.56 -26.77
C LYS A 33 8.15 4.84 -27.25
N ASP A 34 8.74 5.92 -26.79
CA ASP A 34 10.07 6.42 -27.20
C ASP A 34 11.13 6.27 -26.11
N GLY A 35 10.79 5.65 -24.98
CA GLY A 35 11.69 5.44 -23.84
C GLY A 35 11.88 6.67 -22.94
N HIS A 36 11.26 7.80 -23.22
CA HIS A 36 11.38 9.02 -22.40
C HIS A 36 10.42 9.06 -21.20
N THR A 37 9.39 8.20 -21.19
CA THR A 37 8.48 8.06 -20.05
C THR A 37 8.62 6.69 -19.42
N MET A 38 9.05 6.66 -18.17
CA MET A 38 9.18 5.44 -17.37
C MET A 38 8.26 5.49 -16.16
N GLY A 39 7.65 4.34 -15.81
CA GLY A 39 6.81 4.20 -14.64
C GLY A 39 7.44 3.32 -13.58
N MET A 40 7.54 3.81 -12.33
CA MET A 40 7.77 2.96 -11.17
C MET A 40 6.42 2.66 -10.53
N LEU A 41 5.89 1.48 -10.83
CA LEU A 41 4.52 1.11 -10.52
C LEU A 41 4.47 0.03 -9.43
N PRO A 42 3.54 0.13 -8.45
CA PRO A 42 3.28 -0.97 -7.54
C PRO A 42 2.60 -2.13 -8.30
N VAL A 43 2.70 -3.33 -7.77
CA VAL A 43 2.16 -4.54 -8.41
C VAL A 43 0.63 -4.51 -8.58
N GLY A 44 -0.10 -3.85 -7.68
CA GLY A 44 -1.57 -3.83 -7.68
C GLY A 44 -2.22 -3.37 -8.99
N PRO A 45 -1.81 -2.26 -9.60
CA PRO A 45 -2.31 -1.82 -10.92
C PRO A 45 -2.15 -2.85 -12.03
N MET A 46 -1.12 -3.71 -11.95
CA MET A 46 -0.82 -4.72 -12.98
C MET A 46 -1.52 -6.06 -12.74
N THR A 47 -1.84 -6.41 -11.50
CA THR A 47 -2.33 -7.75 -11.14
C THR A 47 -3.75 -7.75 -10.59
N THR A 48 -4.05 -6.90 -9.60
CA THR A 48 -5.36 -6.93 -8.91
C THR A 48 -6.40 -6.04 -9.56
N GLN A 49 -6.01 -4.84 -9.97
CA GLN A 49 -6.94 -3.85 -10.51
C GLN A 49 -7.62 -4.29 -11.83
N PRO A 50 -6.93 -4.94 -12.79
CA PRO A 50 -7.56 -5.44 -14.01
C PRO A 50 -8.64 -6.52 -13.76
N ASN A 51 -8.54 -7.24 -12.63
CA ASN A 51 -9.55 -8.23 -12.23
C ASN A 51 -10.75 -7.62 -11.49
N LEU A 52 -10.66 -6.37 -11.07
CA LEU A 52 -11.72 -5.68 -10.31
C LEU A 52 -12.54 -4.74 -11.19
N ARG A 53 -11.97 -4.26 -12.29
CA ARG A 53 -12.60 -3.28 -13.19
C ARG A 53 -11.94 -3.25 -14.56
N THR A 54 -12.66 -2.76 -15.55
CA THR A 54 -12.11 -2.45 -16.88
C THR A 54 -11.15 -1.26 -16.76
N LEU A 55 -9.94 -1.43 -17.28
CA LEU A 55 -8.90 -0.40 -17.33
C LEU A 55 -8.55 -0.07 -18.78
N PRO A 56 -8.07 1.15 -19.07
CA PRO A 56 -7.62 1.54 -20.41
C PRO A 56 -6.24 0.96 -20.77
N TYR A 57 -5.75 0.02 -19.99
CA TYR A 57 -4.48 -0.70 -20.21
C TYR A 57 -4.57 -2.14 -19.73
N GLY A 58 -3.70 -2.99 -20.22
CA GLY A 58 -3.49 -4.37 -19.77
C GLY A 58 -2.01 -4.65 -19.50
N PRO A 59 -1.67 -5.88 -19.09
CA PRO A 59 -0.28 -6.29 -18.89
C PRO A 59 0.62 -6.05 -20.11
N ASP A 60 0.09 -6.23 -21.31
CA ASP A 60 0.82 -6.05 -22.58
C ASP A 60 0.98 -4.58 -23.00
N SER A 61 0.47 -3.64 -22.21
CA SER A 61 0.61 -2.20 -22.48
C SER A 61 1.98 -1.65 -22.05
N PHE A 62 2.83 -2.47 -21.41
CA PHE A 62 4.09 -2.06 -20.83
C PHE A 62 5.26 -2.94 -21.26
N ASP A 63 6.39 -2.32 -21.49
CA ASP A 63 7.68 -3.00 -21.60
C ASP A 63 8.34 -3.02 -20.22
N TYR A 64 8.37 -4.19 -19.58
CA TYR A 64 8.90 -4.36 -18.21
C TYR A 64 10.42 -4.37 -18.22
N VAL A 65 11.05 -3.47 -17.49
CA VAL A 65 12.52 -3.36 -17.42
C VAL A 65 13.07 -4.24 -16.29
N CYS A 66 12.64 -4.03 -15.05
CA CYS A 66 13.11 -4.81 -13.91
C CYS A 66 12.19 -4.66 -12.68
N LEU A 67 12.35 -5.59 -11.74
CA LEU A 67 11.83 -5.44 -10.37
C LEU A 67 12.82 -4.59 -9.56
N VAL A 68 12.44 -3.36 -9.24
CA VAL A 68 13.32 -2.42 -8.51
C VAL A 68 13.49 -2.83 -7.05
N TYR A 69 12.40 -3.22 -6.38
CA TYR A 69 12.43 -3.70 -5.00
C TYR A 69 11.18 -4.53 -4.66
N SER A 70 11.29 -5.33 -3.62
CA SER A 70 10.17 -6.06 -3.01
C SER A 70 10.17 -5.81 -1.51
N ASN A 71 9.03 -5.43 -0.97
CA ASN A 71 8.85 -5.17 0.46
C ASN A 71 7.79 -6.08 1.06
N PRO A 72 8.05 -6.66 2.24
CA PRO A 72 6.98 -7.28 3.03
C PRO A 72 6.01 -6.20 3.50
N GLN A 73 4.74 -6.59 3.65
CA GLN A 73 3.72 -5.72 4.20
C GLN A 73 3.63 -5.93 5.72
N LEU A 74 3.49 -4.84 6.46
CA LEU A 74 3.32 -4.83 7.91
C LEU A 74 1.91 -4.34 8.26
N LEU A 75 1.24 -5.02 9.18
CA LEU A 75 0.05 -4.46 9.82
C LEU A 75 0.50 -3.52 10.93
N LEU A 76 0.26 -2.25 10.73
CA LEU A 76 0.66 -1.16 11.62
C LEU A 76 -0.55 -0.65 12.41
N VAL A 77 -0.32 -0.30 13.66
CA VAL A 77 -1.26 0.39 14.54
C VAL A 77 -0.55 1.53 15.25
N ARG A 78 -1.28 2.42 15.89
CA ARG A 78 -0.67 3.45 16.76
C ARG A 78 0.07 2.80 17.93
N ALA A 79 1.14 3.44 18.39
CA ALA A 79 1.93 2.96 19.52
C ALA A 79 1.14 2.94 20.84
N ASP A 80 0.15 3.85 20.98
CA ASP A 80 -0.74 3.96 22.15
C ASP A 80 -2.00 3.08 22.04
N ALA A 81 -2.15 2.29 20.97
CA ALA A 81 -3.29 1.36 20.84
C ALA A 81 -3.37 0.37 22.01
N PRO A 82 -4.57 -0.02 22.45
CA PRO A 82 -4.77 -0.89 23.62
C PRO A 82 -4.30 -2.33 23.40
N TYR A 83 -3.98 -2.70 22.16
CA TYR A 83 -3.48 -4.01 21.75
C TYR A 83 -2.02 -3.89 21.28
N LYS A 84 -1.19 -4.83 21.73
CA LYS A 84 0.27 -4.87 21.45
C LYS A 84 0.66 -6.02 20.53
N THR A 85 -0.24 -6.97 20.32
CA THR A 85 -0.06 -8.15 19.48
C THR A 85 -1.23 -8.30 18.51
N TYR A 86 -1.01 -9.08 17.44
CA TYR A 86 -2.09 -9.40 16.50
C TYR A 86 -3.24 -10.17 17.17
N GLY A 87 -2.92 -11.08 18.10
CA GLY A 87 -3.95 -11.81 18.86
C GLY A 87 -4.83 -10.89 19.71
N GLU A 88 -4.25 -9.91 20.37
CA GLU A 88 -4.98 -8.91 21.16
C GLU A 88 -5.85 -8.02 20.25
N LEU A 89 -5.36 -7.62 19.07
CA LEU A 89 -6.14 -6.89 18.07
C LEU A 89 -7.37 -7.70 17.64
N VAL A 90 -7.21 -8.99 17.34
CA VAL A 90 -8.30 -9.88 16.94
C VAL A 90 -9.31 -10.04 18.09
N ALA A 91 -8.84 -10.24 19.31
CA ALA A 91 -9.72 -10.32 20.48
C ALA A 91 -10.53 -9.03 20.69
N HIS A 92 -9.86 -7.88 20.57
CA HIS A 92 -10.51 -6.56 20.64
C HIS A 92 -11.55 -6.35 19.53
N ALA A 93 -11.22 -6.73 18.29
CA ALA A 93 -12.13 -6.64 17.16
C ALA A 93 -13.40 -7.50 17.35
N LYS A 94 -13.25 -8.72 17.88
CA LYS A 94 -14.38 -9.61 18.17
C LYS A 94 -15.29 -9.07 19.26
N GLN A 95 -14.75 -8.37 20.25
CA GLN A 95 -15.52 -7.71 21.32
C GLN A 95 -16.18 -6.40 20.84
N ASN A 96 -15.69 -5.82 19.76
CA ASN A 96 -16.12 -4.53 19.22
C ASN A 96 -16.37 -4.62 17.69
N PRO A 97 -17.34 -5.43 17.23
CA PRO A 97 -17.57 -5.62 15.81
C PRO A 97 -17.90 -4.29 15.11
N GLY A 98 -17.28 -4.07 13.94
CA GLY A 98 -17.45 -2.86 13.13
C GLY A 98 -16.87 -1.56 13.74
N LYS A 99 -16.18 -1.63 14.89
CA LYS A 99 -15.56 -0.44 15.52
C LYS A 99 -14.16 -0.16 15.02
N LEU A 100 -13.44 -1.16 14.52
CA LEU A 100 -12.11 -0.96 13.95
C LEU A 100 -12.23 -0.60 12.48
N ASN A 101 -11.42 0.37 12.10
CA ASN A 101 -11.28 0.78 10.71
C ASN A 101 -9.81 0.67 10.24
N TYR A 102 -9.62 0.60 8.94
CA TYR A 102 -8.29 0.55 8.37
C TYR A 102 -8.15 1.42 7.12
N GLY A 103 -6.97 2.00 6.97
CA GLY A 103 -6.60 2.76 5.78
C GLY A 103 -5.93 1.91 4.71
N SER A 104 -6.06 2.33 3.47
CA SER A 104 -5.29 1.81 2.34
C SER A 104 -5.09 2.88 1.28
N SER A 105 -4.20 2.63 0.33
CA SER A 105 -3.98 3.50 -0.84
C SER A 105 -5.08 3.35 -1.92
N GLY A 106 -6.27 2.89 -1.53
CA GLY A 106 -7.45 2.78 -2.39
C GLY A 106 -7.97 1.34 -2.53
N ILE A 107 -9.20 1.23 -3.03
CA ILE A 107 -9.87 -0.06 -3.24
C ILE A 107 -9.06 -0.92 -4.24
N GLY A 108 -8.85 -2.20 -3.90
CA GLY A 108 -8.09 -3.14 -4.72
C GLY A 108 -6.57 -2.94 -4.67
N SER A 109 -6.05 -2.04 -3.83
CA SER A 109 -4.62 -1.98 -3.54
C SER A 109 -4.16 -3.18 -2.72
N VAL A 110 -2.85 -3.47 -2.75
CA VAL A 110 -2.28 -4.55 -1.93
C VAL A 110 -2.58 -4.39 -0.44
N PRO A 111 -2.43 -3.20 0.18
CA PRO A 111 -2.84 -2.97 1.56
C PRO A 111 -4.32 -3.29 1.84
N HIS A 112 -5.21 -2.90 0.94
CA HIS A 112 -6.64 -3.20 1.09
C HIS A 112 -6.89 -4.71 1.11
N LEU A 113 -6.39 -5.44 0.10
CA LEU A 113 -6.62 -6.89 0.00
C LEU A 113 -5.94 -7.66 1.14
N ALA A 114 -4.80 -7.20 1.62
CA ALA A 114 -4.12 -7.78 2.77
C ALA A 114 -5.01 -7.73 4.03
N VAL A 115 -5.62 -6.58 4.35
CA VAL A 115 -6.53 -6.49 5.50
C VAL A 115 -7.80 -7.30 5.28
N VAL A 116 -8.37 -7.31 4.07
CA VAL A 116 -9.55 -8.15 3.76
C VAL A 116 -9.23 -9.64 4.01
N ALA A 117 -8.06 -10.11 3.57
CA ALA A 117 -7.64 -11.50 3.79
C ALA A 117 -7.44 -11.80 5.29
N LEU A 118 -6.76 -10.90 6.03
CA LEU A 118 -6.55 -11.03 7.47
C LEU A 118 -7.87 -11.02 8.24
N ALA A 119 -8.78 -10.10 7.90
CA ALA A 119 -10.09 -10.00 8.55
C ALA A 119 -10.95 -11.25 8.32
N LYS A 120 -10.95 -11.77 7.09
CA LYS A 120 -11.62 -13.02 6.74
C LYS A 120 -11.03 -14.21 7.50
N ALA A 121 -9.72 -14.35 7.53
CA ALA A 121 -9.03 -15.44 8.23
C ALA A 121 -9.26 -15.41 9.74
N ALA A 122 -9.32 -14.21 10.35
CA ALA A 122 -9.56 -14.03 11.78
C ALA A 122 -11.05 -14.01 12.16
N ASN A 123 -11.95 -13.99 11.19
CA ASN A 123 -13.39 -13.81 11.35
C ASN A 123 -13.72 -12.58 12.20
N ILE A 124 -13.23 -11.41 11.74
CA ILE A 124 -13.47 -10.09 12.35
C ILE A 124 -14.09 -9.12 11.34
N ASP A 125 -14.91 -8.22 11.85
CA ASP A 125 -15.52 -7.15 11.06
C ASP A 125 -14.73 -5.85 11.25
N VAL A 126 -14.26 -5.27 10.12
CA VAL A 126 -13.46 -4.05 10.09
C VAL A 126 -13.87 -3.16 8.92
N PHE A 127 -13.93 -1.85 9.15
CA PHE A 127 -14.40 -0.89 8.16
C PHE A 127 -13.22 -0.32 7.33
N HIS A 128 -13.38 -0.29 6.00
CA HIS A 128 -12.37 0.25 5.10
C HIS A 128 -12.51 1.76 4.89
N VAL A 129 -11.40 2.49 5.06
CA VAL A 129 -11.28 3.93 4.77
C VAL A 129 -10.26 4.11 3.64
N PRO A 130 -10.71 4.27 2.38
CA PRO A 130 -9.80 4.44 1.25
C PRO A 130 -9.17 5.84 1.25
N HIS A 131 -7.87 5.89 0.95
CA HIS A 131 -7.09 7.13 0.79
C HIS A 131 -6.55 7.23 -0.65
N LYS A 132 -6.12 8.42 -1.06
CA LYS A 132 -5.53 8.64 -2.39
C LYS A 132 -4.16 7.96 -2.54
N GLY A 133 -3.44 7.79 -1.42
CA GLY A 133 -2.12 7.17 -1.39
C GLY A 133 -1.71 6.78 0.03
N GLU A 134 -0.56 6.14 0.16
CA GLU A 134 -0.05 5.68 1.47
C GLU A 134 0.32 6.84 2.40
N ALA A 135 0.78 7.97 1.86
CA ALA A 135 1.10 9.14 2.67
C ALA A 135 -0.15 9.71 3.38
N ASP A 136 -1.30 9.75 2.69
CA ASP A 136 -2.56 10.20 3.29
C ASP A 136 -3.05 9.21 4.36
N ALA A 137 -2.91 7.90 4.10
CA ALA A 137 -3.26 6.87 5.08
C ALA A 137 -2.33 6.92 6.31
N LEU A 138 -1.03 7.20 6.12
CA LEU A 138 -0.09 7.42 7.22
C LEU A 138 -0.49 8.63 8.07
N ALA A 139 -0.80 9.77 7.45
CA ALA A 139 -1.28 10.94 8.17
C ALA A 139 -2.55 10.62 8.97
N SER A 140 -3.45 9.82 8.39
CA SER A 140 -4.71 9.42 9.01
C SER A 140 -4.50 8.53 10.25
N ILE A 141 -3.56 7.57 10.22
CA ILE A 141 -3.27 6.76 11.41
C ILE A 141 -2.55 7.57 12.49
N LEU A 142 -1.61 8.43 12.11
CA LEU A 142 -0.92 9.31 13.04
C LEU A 142 -1.88 10.30 13.73
N GLY A 143 -2.90 10.77 13.01
CA GLY A 143 -3.98 11.61 13.54
C GLY A 143 -5.05 10.85 14.32
N GLY A 144 -5.01 9.51 14.38
CA GLY A 144 -6.00 8.69 15.09
C GLY A 144 -7.34 8.53 14.36
N HIS A 145 -7.42 8.88 13.08
CA HIS A 145 -8.64 8.76 12.27
C HIS A 145 -8.87 7.32 11.77
N ILE A 146 -7.81 6.52 11.69
CA ILE A 146 -7.88 5.08 11.41
C ILE A 146 -7.13 4.30 12.49
N THR A 147 -7.57 3.06 12.74
CA THR A 147 -7.01 2.19 13.78
C THR A 147 -5.88 1.29 13.27
N MET A 148 -5.95 0.91 12.01
CA MET A 148 -4.98 0.02 11.36
C MET A 148 -4.57 0.57 10.00
N PHE A 149 -3.35 0.23 9.60
CA PHE A 149 -2.81 0.56 8.29
C PHE A 149 -1.84 -0.54 7.85
N VAL A 150 -1.97 -1.05 6.65
CA VAL A 150 -0.99 -1.98 6.09
C VAL A 150 -0.04 -1.21 5.17
N SER A 151 1.24 -1.32 5.45
CA SER A 151 2.30 -0.66 4.69
C SER A 151 3.64 -1.39 4.86
N HIS A 152 4.71 -0.79 4.39
CA HIS A 152 6.06 -1.34 4.37
C HIS A 152 6.93 -0.83 5.54
N PRO A 153 8.08 -1.49 5.84
CA PRO A 153 8.90 -1.18 7.00
C PRO A 153 9.40 0.26 7.11
N THR A 154 9.61 0.95 5.98
CA THR A 154 10.15 2.33 5.97
C THR A 154 9.27 3.31 6.75
N PHE A 155 7.94 3.17 6.70
CA PHE A 155 7.05 4.03 7.49
C PHE A 155 7.14 3.72 8.98
N MET A 156 7.29 2.45 9.34
CA MET A 156 7.49 2.06 10.74
C MET A 156 8.79 2.64 11.30
N THR A 157 9.90 2.53 10.59
CA THR A 157 11.20 3.06 11.05
C THR A 157 11.21 4.57 11.17
N ALA A 158 10.54 5.27 10.23
CA ALA A 158 10.44 6.73 10.26
C ALA A 158 9.56 7.26 11.41
N HIS A 159 8.67 6.46 11.97
CA HIS A 159 7.69 6.85 12.99
C HIS A 159 7.60 5.82 14.14
N ALA A 160 8.72 5.21 14.52
CA ALA A 160 8.77 4.15 15.52
C ALA A 160 8.27 4.55 16.92
N ASP A 161 8.27 5.84 17.23
CA ASP A 161 7.70 6.44 18.44
C ASP A 161 6.17 6.51 18.42
N LYS A 162 5.53 6.50 17.25
CA LYS A 162 4.09 6.76 17.07
C LYS A 162 3.31 5.55 16.58
N ILE A 163 3.95 4.63 15.85
CA ILE A 163 3.34 3.42 15.31
C ILE A 163 4.15 2.19 15.64
N ARG A 164 3.48 1.03 15.67
CA ARG A 164 4.11 -0.28 15.84
C ARG A 164 3.56 -1.29 14.84
N ALA A 165 4.38 -2.27 14.47
CA ALA A 165 3.94 -3.43 13.72
C ALA A 165 3.40 -4.51 14.66
N LEU A 166 2.24 -5.06 14.34
CA LEU A 166 1.65 -6.21 15.04
C LEU A 166 1.86 -7.51 14.28
N PHE A 167 1.99 -7.42 12.95
CA PHE A 167 2.06 -8.58 12.08
C PHE A 167 2.87 -8.25 10.82
N VAL A 168 3.60 -9.24 10.32
CA VAL A 168 4.28 -9.18 9.02
C VAL A 168 3.66 -10.20 8.07
N LEU A 169 3.32 -9.76 6.87
CA LEU A 169 2.84 -10.62 5.79
C LEU A 169 4.06 -11.13 5.00
N ALA A 170 4.81 -12.02 5.60
CA ALA A 170 5.98 -12.67 5.01
C ALA A 170 6.13 -14.09 5.58
N PRO A 171 6.81 -15.00 4.86
CA PRO A 171 7.04 -16.37 5.36
C PRO A 171 7.87 -16.42 6.65
N ASN A 172 8.77 -15.45 6.81
CA ASN A 172 9.68 -15.38 7.95
C ASN A 172 9.54 -14.04 8.68
N ARG A 173 9.90 -14.03 9.96
CA ARG A 173 10.01 -12.81 10.75
C ARG A 173 11.11 -11.91 10.16
N LEU A 174 10.86 -10.62 10.15
CA LEU A 174 11.89 -9.63 9.78
C LEU A 174 12.92 -9.49 10.91
N PRO A 175 14.18 -9.18 10.57
CA PRO A 175 15.23 -8.94 11.54
C PRO A 175 14.95 -7.74 12.44
#